data_8ce40e4ef3b783fc57c3503e12cbf46c
#
_entry.id   8ce40e4ef3b783fc57c3503e12cbf46c
#
_cell.length_a   1.000
_cell.length_b   1.000
_cell.length_c   1.000
_cell.angle_alpha   90.00
_cell.angle_beta   90.00
_cell.angle_gamma   90.00
#
_symmetry.space_group_name_H-M   'P 1'
#
loop_
_entity.id
_entity.type
_entity.pdbx_description
1 polymer ?
#
loop_
_entity_poly.entity_id
_entity_poly.type
_entity_poly.pdbx_seq_one_letter_code
_entity_poly.pdbx_strand_id
1 'polypeptide(L)'
;VTGGLLDEPVARAWAHGAQRALDAARERIDAVNVFPVADADTGTNTLLTVRGAADALDALPDGSGDDAALAALARGALLAARGSSGIILSRYLGALAGAARDGADLPTALATAAAGAREAVPDPQDGTMLTMAAVVAEAVRAGGAAVPSGEGPGVPGDRAVPGAEAADRSAAVLAAALDVGRGALDRVSAAHPVLREARVVDSGACALLVVLDALAVALATAGRPAAPTAGTIAGPIAAPSAPQVDLDWLPAAPRPSGDRACGVPITPGAVEVMAVLPGSALPDLADRLHGLGDAVAVVAGVDADGGPVRH
;
A
#
# COMPACT_ATOMS: atom_id res chain seq x y z
N VAL A 1 9.21 25.69 7.66
CA VAL A 1 9.15 24.34 7.07
C VAL A 1 7.73 23.86 7.29
N THR A 2 6.87 23.95 6.31
CA THR A 2 5.54 23.34 6.31
C THR A 2 5.76 21.86 6.06
N GLY A 3 5.62 21.00 7.09
CA GLY A 3 5.71 19.55 6.94
C GLY A 3 4.67 19.08 5.92
N GLY A 4 5.12 18.40 4.86
CA GLY A 4 4.25 17.74 3.88
C GLY A 4 3.49 16.58 4.52
N LEU A 5 2.55 15.99 3.78
CA LEU A 5 1.80 14.79 4.22
C LEU A 5 2.74 13.64 4.59
N LEU A 6 3.79 13.45 3.81
CA LEU A 6 4.82 12.43 3.98
C LEU A 6 6.19 13.12 3.95
N ASP A 7 6.81 13.29 5.10
CA ASP A 7 8.23 13.64 5.23
C ASP A 7 9.11 12.38 5.17
N GLU A 8 10.43 12.54 5.06
CA GLU A 8 11.38 11.43 4.99
C GLU A 8 11.25 10.47 6.18
N PRO A 9 11.14 10.92 7.45
CA PRO A 9 10.94 10.05 8.60
C PRO A 9 9.65 9.21 8.51
N VAL A 10 8.54 9.82 8.10
CA VAL A 10 7.25 9.13 7.93
C VAL A 10 7.35 8.10 6.80
N ALA A 11 7.94 8.46 5.66
CA ALA A 11 8.11 7.54 4.53
C ALA A 11 8.92 6.30 4.93
N ARG A 12 10.03 6.47 5.67
CA ARG A 12 10.84 5.36 6.20
C ARG A 12 10.05 4.51 7.21
N ALA A 13 9.40 5.14 8.18
CA ALA A 13 8.60 4.45 9.18
C ALA A 13 7.46 3.64 8.54
N TRP A 14 6.80 4.21 7.53
CA TRP A 14 5.75 3.56 6.76
C TRP A 14 6.26 2.35 5.99
N ALA A 15 7.31 2.50 5.17
CA ALA A 15 7.87 1.42 4.37
C ALA A 15 8.29 0.22 5.23
N HIS A 16 9.01 0.46 6.32
CA HIS A 16 9.40 -0.61 7.25
C HIS A 16 8.21 -1.18 8.03
N GLY A 17 7.24 -0.33 8.41
CA GLY A 17 6.00 -0.77 9.06
C GLY A 17 5.21 -1.71 8.16
N ALA A 18 5.00 -1.30 6.91
CA ALA A 18 4.29 -2.07 5.90
C ALA A 18 5.01 -3.38 5.55
N GLN A 19 6.35 -3.35 5.43
CA GLN A 19 7.14 -4.57 5.21
C GLN A 19 6.93 -5.59 6.34
N ARG A 20 7.04 -5.18 7.60
CA ARG A 20 6.81 -6.08 8.74
C ARG A 20 5.39 -6.62 8.81
N ALA A 21 4.40 -5.76 8.56
CA ALA A 21 3.00 -6.12 8.59
C ALA A 21 2.64 -7.11 7.46
N LEU A 22 3.14 -6.88 6.24
CA LEU A 22 2.95 -7.80 5.12
C LEU A 22 3.69 -9.13 5.34
N ASP A 23 4.89 -9.12 5.94
CA ASP A 23 5.61 -10.37 6.25
C ASP A 23 4.80 -11.24 7.23
N ALA A 24 4.20 -10.62 8.25
CA ALA A 24 3.33 -11.30 9.20
C ALA A 24 1.98 -11.75 8.59
N ALA A 25 1.47 -11.02 7.59
CA ALA A 25 0.20 -11.29 6.92
C ALA A 25 0.33 -12.23 5.72
N ARG A 26 1.53 -12.40 5.19
CA ARG A 26 1.83 -13.02 3.89
C ARG A 26 1.08 -14.31 3.64
N GLU A 27 1.22 -15.30 4.51
CA GLU A 27 0.61 -16.61 4.34
C GLU A 27 -0.93 -16.57 4.34
N ARG A 28 -1.53 -15.64 5.08
CA ARG A 28 -2.99 -15.45 5.12
C ARG A 28 -3.49 -14.81 3.83
N ILE A 29 -2.74 -13.86 3.26
CA ILE A 29 -3.05 -13.20 2.00
C ILE A 29 -2.85 -14.17 0.82
N ASP A 30 -1.75 -14.91 0.80
CA ASP A 30 -1.46 -15.92 -0.21
C ASP A 30 -2.57 -17.00 -0.24
N ALA A 31 -3.08 -17.39 0.93
CA ALA A 31 -4.12 -18.43 1.06
C ALA A 31 -5.48 -18.07 0.46
N VAL A 32 -5.78 -16.80 0.26
CA VAL A 32 -7.04 -16.32 -0.36
C VAL A 32 -6.84 -15.83 -1.79
N ASN A 33 -5.64 -16.02 -2.36
CA ASN A 33 -5.33 -15.62 -3.73
C ASN A 33 -5.94 -16.60 -4.75
N VAL A 34 -7.02 -16.17 -5.42
CA VAL A 34 -7.70 -16.96 -6.46
C VAL A 34 -7.90 -16.20 -7.76
N PHE A 35 -7.55 -14.92 -7.81
CA PHE A 35 -7.72 -14.07 -8.99
C PHE A 35 -6.54 -13.08 -9.11
N PRO A 36 -6.05 -12.77 -10.31
CA PRO A 36 -6.43 -13.35 -11.63
C PRO A 36 -5.94 -14.78 -11.84
N VAL A 37 -4.89 -15.20 -11.15
CA VAL A 37 -4.34 -16.56 -11.14
C VAL A 37 -4.31 -17.07 -9.71
N ALA A 38 -4.72 -18.33 -9.51
CA ALA A 38 -4.74 -18.96 -8.19
C ALA A 38 -3.37 -19.61 -7.87
N ASP A 39 -2.31 -18.80 -7.78
CA ASP A 39 -0.93 -19.24 -7.56
C ASP A 39 -0.43 -19.00 -6.13
N ALA A 40 -1.30 -18.45 -5.27
CA ALA A 40 -1.04 -18.23 -3.84
C ALA A 40 0.21 -17.37 -3.59
N ASP A 41 0.40 -16.27 -4.33
CA ASP A 41 1.60 -15.43 -4.24
C ASP A 41 1.35 -13.94 -4.03
N THR A 42 0.10 -13.48 -3.93
CA THR A 42 -0.25 -12.05 -3.75
C THR A 42 0.44 -11.42 -2.55
N GLY A 43 0.43 -12.10 -1.39
CA GLY A 43 1.10 -11.62 -0.17
C GLY A 43 2.60 -11.54 -0.37
N THR A 44 3.18 -12.55 -1.01
CA THR A 44 4.61 -12.60 -1.35
C THR A 44 4.98 -11.47 -2.31
N ASN A 45 4.21 -11.25 -3.37
CA ASN A 45 4.49 -10.23 -4.39
C ASN A 45 4.37 -8.81 -3.83
N THR A 46 3.36 -8.54 -3.01
CA THR A 46 3.19 -7.23 -2.36
C THR A 46 4.26 -6.98 -1.30
N LEU A 47 4.67 -7.99 -0.55
CA LEU A 47 5.81 -7.90 0.38
C LEU A 47 7.11 -7.54 -0.35
N LEU A 48 7.42 -8.21 -1.46
CA LEU A 48 8.62 -7.92 -2.27
C LEU A 48 8.59 -6.48 -2.80
N THR A 49 7.43 -6.01 -3.25
CA THR A 49 7.23 -4.64 -3.74
C THR A 49 7.53 -3.61 -2.64
N VAL A 50 6.98 -3.80 -1.44
CA VAL A 50 7.22 -2.89 -0.31
C VAL A 50 8.65 -3.00 0.22
N ARG A 51 9.23 -4.21 0.24
CA ARG A 51 10.65 -4.39 0.58
C ARG A 51 11.55 -3.58 -0.34
N GLY A 52 11.31 -3.60 -1.66
CA GLY A 52 12.07 -2.77 -2.59
C GLY A 52 11.96 -1.28 -2.31
N ALA A 53 10.79 -0.81 -1.86
CA ALA A 53 10.63 0.58 -1.41
C ALA A 53 11.47 0.88 -0.16
N ALA A 54 11.44 -0.01 0.84
CA ALA A 54 12.24 0.13 2.07
C ALA A 54 13.74 0.10 1.78
N ASP A 55 14.21 -0.86 0.99
CA ASP A 55 15.63 -1.00 0.61
C ASP A 55 16.14 0.24 -0.15
N ALA A 56 15.31 0.82 -1.02
CA ALA A 56 15.66 2.04 -1.74
C ALA A 56 15.75 3.27 -0.82
N LEU A 57 14.90 3.35 0.20
CA LEU A 57 14.98 4.37 1.24
C LEU A 57 16.23 4.19 2.10
N ASP A 58 16.57 2.96 2.49
CA ASP A 58 17.76 2.65 3.29
C ASP A 58 19.07 2.93 2.56
N ALA A 59 19.05 2.85 1.22
CA ALA A 59 20.19 3.21 0.39
C ALA A 59 20.45 4.73 0.31
N LEU A 60 19.49 5.57 0.73
CA LEU A 60 19.67 7.01 0.78
C LEU A 60 20.42 7.42 2.07
N PRO A 61 21.35 8.38 1.98
CA PRO A 61 21.91 9.00 3.17
C PRO A 61 20.82 9.62 4.06
N ASP A 62 21.02 9.59 5.38
CA ASP A 62 20.12 10.26 6.30
C ASP A 62 20.03 11.77 6.00
N GLY A 63 18.82 12.31 6.02
CA GLY A 63 18.57 13.72 5.72
C GLY A 63 18.64 14.07 4.23
N SER A 64 18.43 13.10 3.35
CA SER A 64 18.34 13.34 1.90
C SER A 64 17.17 14.23 1.50
N GLY A 65 16.19 14.40 2.40
CA GLY A 65 15.02 15.23 2.23
C GLY A 65 13.83 14.50 1.62
N ASP A 66 12.66 15.11 1.80
CA ASP A 66 11.37 14.50 1.49
C ASP A 66 11.23 14.09 0.02
N ASP A 67 11.64 14.97 -0.90
CA ASP A 67 11.56 14.70 -2.34
C ASP A 67 12.39 13.48 -2.76
N ALA A 68 13.60 13.36 -2.24
CA ALA A 68 14.48 12.22 -2.53
C ALA A 68 13.93 10.92 -1.92
N ALA A 69 13.41 10.98 -0.70
CA ALA A 69 12.81 9.84 -0.03
C ALA A 69 11.58 9.31 -0.78
N LEU A 70 10.66 10.21 -1.15
CA LEU A 70 9.45 9.81 -1.88
C LEU A 70 9.76 9.30 -3.30
N ALA A 71 10.76 9.87 -3.97
CA ALA A 71 11.22 9.37 -5.25
C ALA A 71 11.86 7.96 -5.12
N ALA A 72 12.65 7.73 -4.07
CA ALA A 72 13.27 6.43 -3.80
C ALA A 72 12.21 5.37 -3.47
N LEU A 73 11.23 5.71 -2.61
CA LEU A 73 10.10 4.84 -2.28
C LEU A 73 9.37 4.37 -3.55
N ALA A 74 8.97 5.32 -4.39
CA ALA A 74 8.24 5.04 -5.63
C ALA A 74 9.07 4.17 -6.59
N ARG A 75 10.35 4.51 -6.79
CA ARG A 75 11.27 3.78 -7.65
C ARG A 75 11.55 2.38 -7.14
N GLY A 76 11.83 2.25 -5.83
CA GLY A 76 12.13 0.96 -5.20
C GLY A 76 10.95 -0.01 -5.30
N ALA A 77 9.72 0.48 -5.02
CA ALA A 77 8.50 -0.29 -5.19
C ALA A 77 8.34 -0.78 -6.64
N LEU A 78 8.53 0.11 -7.61
CA LEU A 78 8.36 -0.21 -9.03
C LEU A 78 9.37 -1.28 -9.51
N LEU A 79 10.65 -1.13 -9.17
CA LEU A 79 11.70 -2.05 -9.61
C LEU A 79 11.60 -3.44 -8.94
N ALA A 80 11.03 -3.50 -7.75
CA ALA A 80 10.84 -4.75 -7.01
C ALA A 80 9.46 -5.37 -7.24
N ALA A 81 8.56 -4.70 -7.96
CA ALA A 81 7.21 -5.21 -8.22
C ALA A 81 7.26 -6.59 -8.87
N ARG A 82 6.40 -7.49 -8.38
CA ARG A 82 6.21 -8.83 -8.91
C ARG A 82 4.72 -9.10 -9.02
N GLY A 83 4.33 -9.84 -10.05
CA GLY A 83 2.96 -10.16 -10.30
C GLY A 83 2.06 -8.96 -10.57
N SER A 84 0.82 -9.19 -10.97
CA SER A 84 -0.17 -8.14 -11.17
C SER A 84 -0.41 -7.32 -9.91
N SER A 85 -0.46 -7.99 -8.74
CA SER A 85 -0.67 -7.34 -7.45
C SER A 85 0.48 -6.38 -7.08
N GLY A 86 1.73 -6.78 -7.32
CA GLY A 86 2.90 -5.94 -7.08
C GLY A 86 2.94 -4.74 -8.01
N ILE A 87 2.61 -4.92 -9.30
CA ILE A 87 2.55 -3.82 -10.27
C ILE A 87 1.48 -2.80 -9.84
N ILE A 88 0.26 -3.24 -9.53
CA ILE A 88 -0.84 -2.36 -9.09
C ILE A 88 -0.42 -1.60 -7.82
N LEU A 89 0.12 -2.31 -6.83
CA LEU A 89 0.59 -1.69 -5.59
C LEU A 89 1.71 -0.68 -5.85
N SER A 90 2.68 -1.00 -6.70
CA SER A 90 3.79 -0.09 -7.03
C SER A 90 3.29 1.21 -7.68
N ARG A 91 2.27 1.12 -8.52
CA ARG A 91 1.62 2.29 -9.14
C ARG A 91 0.86 3.11 -8.11
N TYR A 92 0.14 2.45 -7.20
CA TYR A 92 -0.51 3.11 -6.08
C TYR A 92 0.49 3.91 -5.24
N LEU A 93 1.59 3.26 -4.81
CA LEU A 93 2.64 3.88 -4.00
C LEU A 93 3.32 5.04 -4.75
N GLY A 94 3.60 4.85 -6.03
CA GLY A 94 4.22 5.89 -6.87
C GLY A 94 3.33 7.12 -7.04
N ALA A 95 2.05 6.93 -7.31
CA ALA A 95 1.09 8.03 -7.45
C ALA A 95 0.86 8.76 -6.12
N LEU A 96 0.79 8.02 -4.99
CA LEU A 96 0.68 8.61 -3.66
C LEU A 96 1.92 9.44 -3.30
N ALA A 97 3.12 8.91 -3.54
CA ALA A 97 4.37 9.61 -3.31
C ALA A 97 4.49 10.87 -4.20
N GLY A 98 4.06 10.78 -5.46
CA GLY A 98 4.00 11.92 -6.37
C GLY A 98 3.09 13.03 -5.86
N ALA A 99 1.85 12.67 -5.50
CA ALA A 99 0.89 13.64 -4.96
C ALA A 99 1.40 14.30 -3.65
N ALA A 100 2.03 13.52 -2.77
CA ALA A 100 2.62 14.06 -1.53
C ALA A 100 3.76 15.05 -1.82
N ARG A 101 4.62 14.77 -2.80
CA ARG A 101 5.68 15.69 -3.27
C ARG A 101 5.09 16.99 -3.84
N ASP A 102 3.96 16.90 -4.52
CA ASP A 102 3.26 18.06 -5.07
C ASP A 102 2.47 18.84 -3.99
N GLY A 103 2.57 18.44 -2.71
CA GLY A 103 1.95 19.12 -1.58
C GLY A 103 0.46 18.79 -1.39
N ALA A 104 -0.03 17.69 -1.97
CA ALA A 104 -1.42 17.26 -1.78
C ALA A 104 -1.70 16.89 -0.33
N ASP A 105 -2.93 17.15 0.11
CA ASP A 105 -3.45 16.64 1.38
C ASP A 105 -3.78 15.13 1.29
N LEU A 106 -4.06 14.50 2.42
CA LEU A 106 -4.33 13.07 2.49
C LEU A 106 -5.50 12.63 1.58
N PRO A 107 -6.67 13.29 1.56
CA PRO A 107 -7.77 12.93 0.65
C PRO A 107 -7.35 12.95 -0.82
N THR A 108 -6.66 14.01 -1.24
CA THR A 108 -6.19 14.19 -2.63
C THR A 108 -5.13 13.15 -2.99
N ALA A 109 -4.17 12.90 -2.09
CA ALA A 109 -3.11 11.95 -2.33
C ALA A 109 -3.64 10.51 -2.49
N LEU A 110 -4.59 10.07 -1.65
CA LEU A 110 -5.20 8.75 -1.76
C LEU A 110 -6.09 8.62 -3.00
N ALA A 111 -6.81 9.67 -3.38
CA ALA A 111 -7.60 9.67 -4.62
C ALA A 111 -6.69 9.56 -5.86
N THR A 112 -5.58 10.30 -5.88
CA THR A 112 -4.55 10.22 -6.94
C THR A 112 -3.92 8.83 -6.99
N ALA A 113 -3.62 8.24 -5.83
CA ALA A 113 -3.08 6.89 -5.74
C ALA A 113 -4.04 5.83 -6.30
N ALA A 114 -5.33 5.93 -5.95
CA ALA A 114 -6.36 5.02 -6.45
C ALA A 114 -6.53 5.13 -7.98
N ALA A 115 -6.53 6.36 -8.51
CA ALA A 115 -6.58 6.61 -9.94
C ALA A 115 -5.34 6.05 -10.67
N GLY A 116 -4.14 6.31 -10.16
CA GLY A 116 -2.89 5.84 -10.76
C GLY A 116 -2.77 4.31 -10.75
N ALA A 117 -3.27 3.63 -9.72
CA ALA A 117 -3.35 2.17 -9.70
C ALA A 117 -4.33 1.64 -10.75
N ARG A 118 -5.48 2.30 -10.92
CA ARG A 118 -6.51 1.88 -11.89
C ARG A 118 -6.04 2.08 -13.34
N GLU A 119 -5.33 3.16 -13.62
CA GLU A 119 -4.77 3.46 -14.95
C GLU A 119 -3.68 2.47 -15.37
N ALA A 120 -3.04 1.78 -14.41
CA ALA A 120 -2.02 0.78 -14.72
C ALA A 120 -2.61 -0.52 -15.31
N VAL A 121 -3.92 -0.72 -15.17
CA VAL A 121 -4.62 -1.94 -15.63
C VAL A 121 -5.54 -1.56 -16.78
N PRO A 122 -5.32 -2.08 -18.00
CA PRO A 122 -6.13 -1.75 -19.17
C PRO A 122 -7.60 -2.14 -19.05
N ASP A 123 -7.87 -3.29 -18.40
CA ASP A 123 -9.23 -3.75 -18.09
C ASP A 123 -9.42 -3.93 -16.57
N PRO A 124 -9.62 -2.82 -15.84
CA PRO A 124 -9.68 -2.86 -14.39
C PRO A 124 -10.98 -3.49 -13.90
N GLN A 125 -10.83 -4.63 -13.21
CA GLN A 125 -11.96 -5.39 -12.66
C GLN A 125 -12.42 -4.82 -11.32
N ASP A 126 -13.74 -4.73 -11.14
CA ASP A 126 -14.34 -4.36 -9.86
C ASP A 126 -14.29 -5.53 -8.85
N GLY A 127 -14.31 -5.20 -7.57
CA GLY A 127 -14.25 -6.19 -6.50
C GLY A 127 -12.83 -6.55 -6.07
N THR A 128 -11.84 -5.82 -6.55
CA THR A 128 -10.41 -6.07 -6.32
C THR A 128 -9.75 -4.95 -5.48
N MET A 129 -8.42 -5.02 -5.33
CA MET A 129 -7.58 -3.96 -4.76
C MET A 129 -7.96 -2.58 -5.31
N LEU A 130 -8.28 -2.48 -6.61
CA LEU A 130 -8.62 -1.21 -7.25
C LEU A 130 -9.91 -0.60 -6.69
N THR A 131 -10.93 -1.42 -6.47
CA THR A 131 -12.17 -0.99 -5.84
C THR A 131 -11.95 -0.61 -4.38
N MET A 132 -11.14 -1.38 -3.65
CA MET A 132 -10.82 -1.09 -2.25
C MET A 132 -10.07 0.23 -2.11
N ALA A 133 -9.11 0.52 -3.00
CA ALA A 133 -8.41 1.79 -3.03
C ALA A 133 -9.38 2.98 -3.16
N ALA A 134 -10.37 2.87 -4.04
CA ALA A 134 -11.40 3.88 -4.22
C ALA A 134 -12.31 4.02 -2.98
N VAL A 135 -12.70 2.90 -2.34
CA VAL A 135 -13.51 2.89 -1.11
C VAL A 135 -12.80 3.63 0.02
N VAL A 136 -11.51 3.35 0.25
CA VAL A 136 -10.73 4.01 1.31
C VAL A 136 -10.55 5.50 0.99
N ALA A 137 -10.21 5.86 -0.25
CA ALA A 137 -10.05 7.26 -0.65
C ALA A 137 -11.34 8.07 -0.44
N GLU A 138 -12.49 7.50 -0.80
CA GLU A 138 -13.78 8.14 -0.58
C GLU A 138 -14.13 8.27 0.90
N ALA A 139 -13.85 7.25 1.71
CA ALA A 139 -14.07 7.30 3.15
C ALA A 139 -13.19 8.38 3.83
N VAL A 140 -11.94 8.54 3.41
CA VAL A 140 -11.05 9.62 3.89
C VAL A 140 -11.61 10.99 3.50
N ARG A 141 -12.07 11.14 2.25
CA ARG A 141 -12.66 12.38 1.77
C ARG A 141 -13.91 12.76 2.59
N ALA A 142 -14.78 11.79 2.86
CA ALA A 142 -15.98 11.99 3.67
C ALA A 142 -15.66 12.32 5.13
N GLY A 143 -14.69 11.60 5.72
CA GLY A 143 -14.21 11.83 7.09
C GLY A 143 -13.53 13.18 7.27
N GLY A 144 -12.71 13.60 6.31
CA GLY A 144 -12.03 14.89 6.31
C GLY A 144 -13.01 16.09 6.25
N ALA A 145 -14.12 15.92 5.57
CA ALA A 145 -15.17 16.93 5.50
C ALA A 145 -15.99 17.07 6.81
N ALA A 146 -16.01 16.01 7.64
CA ALA A 146 -16.79 15.96 8.88
C ALA A 146 -16.06 16.55 10.09
N VAL A 147 -14.74 16.79 10.00
CA VAL A 147 -13.96 17.42 11.08
C VAL A 147 -13.97 18.93 10.88
N PRO A 148 -14.72 19.72 11.71
CA PRO A 148 -14.69 21.17 11.61
C PRO A 148 -13.27 21.66 11.84
N SER A 149 -12.85 22.66 11.08
CA SER A 149 -11.63 23.45 11.34
C SER A 149 -11.84 24.21 12.66
N GLY A 150 -11.74 23.49 13.77
CA GLY A 150 -12.00 24.03 15.10
C GLY A 150 -10.81 24.88 15.57
N GLU A 151 -10.88 26.18 15.36
CA GLU A 151 -10.28 27.13 16.29
C GLU A 151 -11.03 27.05 17.62
N GLY A 152 -10.76 26.02 18.42
CA GLY A 152 -11.15 26.02 19.83
C GLY A 152 -10.27 27.01 20.60
N PRO A 153 -10.81 27.72 21.64
CA PRO A 153 -10.01 28.60 22.46
C PRO A 153 -8.91 27.77 23.17
N GLY A 154 -7.68 27.90 22.68
CA GLY A 154 -6.53 27.17 23.19
C GLY A 154 -6.26 27.51 24.66
N VAL A 155 -6.06 26.48 25.48
CA VAL A 155 -5.50 26.62 26.83
C VAL A 155 -4.03 27.07 26.66
N PRO A 156 -3.60 28.19 27.27
CA PRO A 156 -2.23 28.67 27.13
C PRO A 156 -1.30 27.74 27.92
N GLY A 157 -0.48 26.98 27.25
CA GLY A 157 0.57 26.20 27.93
C GLY A 157 1.20 25.06 27.11
N ASP A 158 0.51 24.46 26.17
CA ASP A 158 1.04 23.37 25.38
C ASP A 158 1.14 23.79 23.91
N ARG A 159 2.35 24.21 23.48
CA ARG A 159 2.61 24.53 22.07
C ARG A 159 2.87 23.23 21.33
N ALA A 160 1.82 22.52 20.95
CA ALA A 160 1.93 21.46 19.98
C ALA A 160 2.53 22.04 18.68
N VAL A 161 3.46 21.31 18.07
CA VAL A 161 4.09 21.70 16.80
C VAL A 161 2.99 21.57 15.71
N PRO A 162 2.67 22.63 14.95
CA PRO A 162 1.55 22.61 14.01
C PRO A 162 1.55 21.44 13.02
N GLY A 163 2.70 20.89 12.66
CA GLY A 163 2.85 19.71 11.80
C GLY A 163 2.42 18.40 12.48
N ALA A 164 2.67 18.24 13.80
CA ALA A 164 2.30 17.03 14.53
C ALA A 164 0.77 16.88 14.67
N GLU A 165 0.05 17.98 14.93
CA GLU A 165 -1.41 17.96 15.00
C GLU A 165 -2.05 17.61 13.64
N ALA A 166 -1.45 18.04 12.53
CA ALA A 166 -1.93 17.72 11.20
C ALA A 166 -1.68 16.23 10.88
N ALA A 167 -0.53 15.68 11.27
CA ALA A 167 -0.21 14.27 11.11
C ALA A 167 -1.15 13.37 11.94
N ASP A 168 -1.37 13.71 13.21
CA ASP A 168 -2.30 12.98 14.09
C ASP A 168 -3.74 13.01 13.55
N ARG A 169 -4.18 14.13 12.99
CA ARG A 169 -5.49 14.25 12.36
C ARG A 169 -5.59 13.38 11.10
N SER A 170 -4.57 13.40 10.26
CA SER A 170 -4.49 12.54 9.07
C SER A 170 -4.49 11.06 9.45
N ALA A 171 -3.76 10.68 10.49
CA ALA A 171 -3.74 9.32 11.03
C ALA A 171 -5.13 8.87 11.48
N ALA A 172 -5.83 9.71 12.26
CA ALA A 172 -7.16 9.38 12.77
C ALA A 172 -8.20 9.24 11.65
N VAL A 173 -8.18 10.14 10.65
CA VAL A 173 -9.07 10.06 9.49
C VAL A 173 -8.78 8.81 8.65
N LEU A 174 -7.51 8.49 8.43
CA LEU A 174 -7.13 7.28 7.70
C LEU A 174 -7.54 6.02 8.47
N ALA A 175 -7.30 5.94 9.76
CA ALA A 175 -7.71 4.80 10.59
C ALA A 175 -9.23 4.55 10.51
N ALA A 176 -10.05 5.61 10.64
CA ALA A 176 -11.50 5.50 10.50
C ALA A 176 -11.92 5.03 9.09
N ALA A 177 -11.24 5.51 8.04
CA ALA A 177 -11.49 5.07 6.67
C ALA A 177 -11.10 3.60 6.43
N LEU A 178 -10.05 3.13 7.09
CA LEU A 178 -9.63 1.73 7.04
C LEU A 178 -10.65 0.81 7.72
N ASP A 179 -11.29 1.23 8.81
CA ASP A 179 -12.41 0.50 9.41
C ASP A 179 -13.59 0.37 8.44
N VAL A 180 -13.89 1.44 7.69
CA VAL A 180 -14.89 1.38 6.60
C VAL A 180 -14.45 0.40 5.52
N GLY A 181 -13.18 0.41 5.12
CA GLY A 181 -12.61 -0.52 4.14
C GLY A 181 -12.72 -1.98 4.59
N ARG A 182 -12.33 -2.28 5.82
CA ARG A 182 -12.45 -3.64 6.42
C ARG A 182 -13.91 -4.10 6.47
N GLY A 183 -14.83 -3.24 6.91
CA GLY A 183 -16.26 -3.54 6.94
C GLY A 183 -16.89 -3.70 5.54
N ALA A 184 -16.22 -3.19 4.49
CA ALA A 184 -16.68 -3.32 3.11
C ALA A 184 -16.05 -4.51 2.37
N LEU A 185 -15.01 -5.17 2.92
CA LEU A 185 -14.15 -6.12 2.23
C LEU A 185 -14.94 -7.28 1.60
N ASP A 186 -15.83 -7.93 2.35
CA ASP A 186 -16.66 -9.03 1.84
C ASP A 186 -17.58 -8.57 0.70
N ARG A 187 -18.24 -7.42 0.87
CA ARG A 187 -19.16 -6.86 -0.13
C ARG A 187 -18.41 -6.45 -1.40
N VAL A 188 -17.24 -5.81 -1.25
CA VAL A 188 -16.39 -5.41 -2.37
C VAL A 188 -15.96 -6.65 -3.14
N SER A 189 -15.40 -7.65 -2.46
CA SER A 189 -14.92 -8.89 -3.08
C SER A 189 -16.03 -9.67 -3.77
N ALA A 190 -17.23 -9.72 -3.17
CA ALA A 190 -18.40 -10.38 -3.75
C ALA A 190 -18.92 -9.73 -5.06
N ALA A 191 -18.49 -8.51 -5.39
CA ALA A 191 -18.78 -7.90 -6.69
C ALA A 191 -18.07 -8.65 -7.83
N HIS A 192 -16.87 -9.20 -7.58
CA HIS A 192 -16.13 -9.98 -8.56
C HIS A 192 -16.70 -11.42 -8.66
N PRO A 193 -17.04 -11.93 -9.86
CA PRO A 193 -17.67 -13.24 -10.01
C PRO A 193 -16.84 -14.40 -9.43
N VAL A 194 -15.54 -14.43 -9.73
CA VAL A 194 -14.62 -15.49 -9.27
C VAL A 194 -14.50 -15.50 -7.75
N LEU A 195 -14.30 -14.32 -7.11
CA LEU A 195 -14.17 -14.22 -5.66
C LEU A 195 -15.47 -14.63 -4.95
N ARG A 196 -16.61 -14.22 -5.50
CA ARG A 196 -17.93 -14.62 -5.01
C ARG A 196 -18.17 -16.12 -5.09
N GLU A 197 -17.80 -16.75 -6.20
CA GLU A 197 -17.91 -18.21 -6.37
C GLU A 197 -16.98 -18.96 -5.41
N ALA A 198 -15.74 -18.49 -5.27
CA ALA A 198 -14.76 -19.04 -4.37
C ALA A 198 -15.09 -18.76 -2.88
N ARG A 199 -15.97 -17.78 -2.59
CA ARG A 199 -16.33 -17.33 -1.24
C ARG A 199 -15.09 -16.85 -0.45
N VAL A 200 -14.22 -16.15 -1.11
CA VAL A 200 -13.03 -15.54 -0.51
C VAL A 200 -13.04 -14.03 -0.74
N VAL A 201 -12.31 -13.33 0.10
CA VAL A 201 -12.03 -11.92 -0.11
C VAL A 201 -10.87 -11.72 -1.08
N ASP A 202 -10.78 -10.54 -1.69
CA ASP A 202 -9.68 -10.21 -2.59
C ASP A 202 -8.35 -10.09 -1.82
N SER A 203 -7.37 -10.90 -2.19
CA SER A 203 -6.04 -10.92 -1.59
C SER A 203 -5.31 -9.58 -1.75
N GLY A 204 -5.46 -8.95 -2.90
CA GLY A 204 -4.91 -7.62 -3.18
C GLY A 204 -5.51 -6.52 -2.31
N ALA A 205 -6.83 -6.55 -2.08
CA ALA A 205 -7.50 -5.63 -1.16
C ALA A 205 -7.01 -5.81 0.28
N CYS A 206 -6.81 -7.06 0.73
CA CYS A 206 -6.21 -7.35 2.02
C CYS A 206 -4.81 -6.74 2.15
N ALA A 207 -3.94 -6.95 1.15
CA ALA A 207 -2.59 -6.40 1.14
C ALA A 207 -2.59 -4.86 1.17
N LEU A 208 -3.45 -4.21 0.39
CA LEU A 208 -3.56 -2.75 0.38
C LEU A 208 -3.97 -2.21 1.75
N LEU A 209 -4.97 -2.81 2.39
CA LEU A 209 -5.42 -2.39 3.73
C LEU A 209 -4.28 -2.51 4.75
N VAL A 210 -3.49 -3.60 4.72
CA VAL A 210 -2.31 -3.76 5.58
C VAL A 210 -1.26 -2.66 5.35
N VAL A 211 -1.00 -2.31 4.09
CA VAL A 211 -0.04 -1.24 3.74
C VAL A 211 -0.54 0.13 4.23
N LEU A 212 -1.82 0.42 4.10
CA LEU A 212 -2.41 1.68 4.55
C LEU A 212 -2.55 1.76 6.07
N ASP A 213 -2.77 0.63 6.75
CA ASP A 213 -2.69 0.57 8.22
C ASP A 213 -1.30 0.98 8.73
N ALA A 214 -0.26 0.48 8.08
CA ALA A 214 1.10 0.89 8.42
C ALA A 214 1.35 2.38 8.19
N LEU A 215 0.69 2.98 7.17
CA LEU A 215 0.72 4.43 6.96
C LEU A 215 0.03 5.18 8.10
N ALA A 216 -1.15 4.74 8.52
CA ALA A 216 -1.85 5.36 9.64
C ALA A 216 -1.02 5.33 10.93
N VAL A 217 -0.36 4.20 11.21
CA VAL A 217 0.58 4.05 12.33
C VAL A 217 1.78 4.99 12.20
N ALA A 218 2.38 5.10 11.01
CA ALA A 218 3.51 5.99 10.77
C ALA A 218 3.14 7.46 10.99
N LEU A 219 1.99 7.89 10.48
CA LEU A 219 1.46 9.24 10.69
C LEU A 219 1.17 9.52 12.17
N ALA A 220 0.58 8.58 12.90
CA ALA A 220 0.28 8.73 14.32
C ALA A 220 1.54 8.78 15.22
N THR A 221 2.67 8.31 14.71
CA THR A 221 3.96 8.37 15.43
C THR A 221 4.82 9.54 15.00
N ALA A 222 4.46 10.22 13.91
CA ALA A 222 5.13 11.41 13.42
C ALA A 222 5.07 12.54 14.46
N GLY A 223 6.22 13.16 14.74
CA GLY A 223 6.30 14.27 15.69
C GLY A 223 6.30 13.88 17.18
N ARG A 224 6.15 12.61 17.53
CA ARG A 224 6.40 12.18 18.91
C ARG A 224 7.91 12.11 19.13
N PRO A 225 8.45 12.85 20.10
CA PRO A 225 9.88 12.73 20.40
C PRO A 225 10.19 11.27 20.73
N ALA A 226 11.24 10.73 20.13
CA ALA A 226 11.74 9.41 20.50
C ALA A 226 11.90 9.40 22.03
N ALA A 227 11.31 8.41 22.71
CA ALA A 227 11.45 8.30 24.15
C ALA A 227 12.96 8.40 24.47
N PRO A 228 13.37 9.26 25.44
CA PRO A 228 14.78 9.40 25.74
C PRO A 228 15.31 8.01 26.05
N THR A 229 16.35 7.60 25.35
CA THR A 229 17.14 6.42 25.72
C THR A 229 17.67 6.72 27.14
N ALA A 230 16.92 6.28 28.14
CA ALA A 230 17.33 6.40 29.52
C ALA A 230 18.67 5.70 29.66
N GLY A 231 19.68 6.48 30.03
CA GLY A 231 21.02 5.99 30.27
C GLY A 231 20.98 4.76 31.19
N THR A 232 21.68 3.76 30.78
CA THR A 232 22.09 2.54 31.45
C THR A 232 21.80 2.50 32.95
N ILE A 233 20.74 1.76 33.35
CA ILE A 233 20.74 0.98 34.59
C ILE A 233 20.01 -0.34 34.31
N ALA A 234 20.69 -1.44 34.62
CA ALA A 234 20.38 -2.81 34.30
C ALA A 234 19.00 -3.29 34.81
N GLY A 235 18.26 -3.90 33.91
CA GLY A 235 17.09 -4.77 34.15
C GLY A 235 16.43 -5.04 32.81
N PRO A 236 15.93 -6.27 32.51
CA PRO A 236 15.23 -6.54 31.27
C PRO A 236 13.82 -5.93 31.36
N ILE A 237 13.72 -4.62 31.19
CA ILE A 237 12.45 -3.95 30.89
C ILE A 237 12.28 -4.15 29.39
N ALA A 238 11.28 -4.93 28.98
CA ALA A 238 10.87 -5.05 27.60
C ALA A 238 10.75 -3.64 27.02
N ALA A 239 11.54 -3.35 25.99
CA ALA A 239 11.39 -2.10 25.24
C ALA A 239 9.92 -2.00 24.82
N PRO A 240 9.28 -0.82 24.93
CA PRO A 240 7.93 -0.65 24.44
C PRO A 240 7.92 -1.09 22.98
N SER A 241 7.13 -2.14 22.69
CA SER A 241 6.98 -2.63 21.31
C SER A 241 6.51 -1.46 20.44
N ALA A 242 7.22 -1.23 19.34
CA ALA A 242 6.78 -0.26 18.35
C ALA A 242 5.31 -0.54 18.00
N PRO A 243 4.49 0.51 17.78
CA PRO A 243 3.09 0.32 17.44
C PRO A 243 3.00 -0.61 16.22
N GLN A 244 2.26 -1.69 16.37
CA GLN A 244 2.13 -2.74 15.36
C GLN A 244 0.78 -2.59 14.67
N VAL A 245 0.74 -2.97 13.37
CA VAL A 245 -0.49 -3.07 12.61
C VAL A 245 -1.33 -4.22 13.17
N ASP A 246 -2.62 -3.97 13.42
CA ASP A 246 -3.57 -5.01 13.80
C ASP A 246 -3.92 -5.85 12.57
N LEU A 247 -3.70 -7.16 12.67
CA LEU A 247 -3.96 -8.12 11.60
C LEU A 247 -5.11 -9.08 11.92
N ASP A 248 -5.79 -8.94 13.06
CA ASP A 248 -6.82 -9.88 13.50
C ASP A 248 -8.03 -9.94 12.58
N TRP A 249 -8.28 -8.87 11.83
CA TRP A 249 -9.35 -8.78 10.84
C TRP A 249 -9.09 -9.59 9.55
N LEU A 250 -7.84 -9.97 9.27
CA LEU A 250 -7.52 -10.78 8.10
C LEU A 250 -8.17 -12.18 8.22
N PRO A 251 -8.61 -12.79 7.10
CA PRO A 251 -9.09 -14.16 7.11
C PRO A 251 -8.07 -15.10 7.73
N ALA A 252 -8.52 -16.06 8.52
CA ALA A 252 -7.64 -17.12 8.99
C ALA A 252 -7.14 -17.91 7.79
N ALA A 253 -5.84 -18.28 7.78
CA ALA A 253 -5.33 -19.20 6.78
C ALA A 253 -6.19 -20.47 6.81
N PRO A 254 -6.67 -20.98 5.65
CA PRO A 254 -7.39 -22.24 5.62
C PRO A 254 -6.49 -23.30 6.25
N ARG A 255 -7.03 -24.03 7.22
CA ARG A 255 -6.31 -25.18 7.77
C ARG A 255 -6.08 -26.15 6.62
N PRO A 256 -4.90 -26.75 6.48
CA PRO A 256 -4.68 -27.80 5.50
C PRO A 256 -5.58 -28.99 5.86
N SER A 257 -6.81 -28.96 5.39
CA SER A 257 -7.69 -30.14 5.35
C SER A 257 -7.22 -30.93 4.14
N GLY A 258 -6.60 -32.08 4.42
CA GLY A 258 -5.96 -32.91 3.41
C GLY A 258 -6.90 -33.49 2.38
N ASP A 259 -7.65 -32.69 1.62
CA ASP A 259 -8.37 -33.13 0.42
C ASP A 259 -9.12 -32.04 -0.35
N ARG A 260 -8.87 -30.75 -0.10
CA ARG A 260 -9.42 -29.72 -0.99
C ARG A 260 -8.42 -28.59 -1.19
N ALA A 261 -7.64 -28.67 -2.27
CA ALA A 261 -7.37 -27.47 -3.04
C ALA A 261 -8.69 -26.73 -3.20
N CYS A 262 -8.74 -25.44 -2.81
CA CYS A 262 -9.90 -24.58 -3.00
C CYS A 262 -10.51 -24.91 -4.38
N GLY A 263 -11.78 -25.37 -4.42
CA GLY A 263 -12.39 -25.94 -5.63
C GLY A 263 -12.70 -24.91 -6.73
N VAL A 264 -11.86 -23.90 -6.86
CA VAL A 264 -11.86 -22.99 -8.00
C VAL A 264 -11.20 -23.74 -9.17
N PRO A 265 -11.86 -23.86 -10.31
CA PRO A 265 -11.22 -24.44 -11.48
C PRO A 265 -10.00 -23.58 -11.82
N ILE A 266 -8.82 -24.06 -11.50
CA ILE A 266 -7.58 -23.48 -12.05
C ILE A 266 -7.71 -23.71 -13.54
N THR A 267 -7.77 -22.63 -14.34
CA THR A 267 -7.70 -22.76 -15.79
C THR A 267 -6.36 -23.44 -16.10
N PRO A 268 -6.35 -24.67 -16.58
CA PRO A 268 -5.09 -25.37 -16.85
C PRO A 268 -4.29 -24.56 -17.87
N GLY A 269 -3.04 -24.20 -17.50
CA GLY A 269 -2.16 -23.44 -18.37
C GLY A 269 -2.21 -21.92 -18.21
N ALA A 270 -2.96 -21.37 -17.23
CA ALA A 270 -2.84 -19.97 -16.88
C ALA A 270 -1.44 -19.70 -16.31
N VAL A 271 -0.74 -18.73 -16.88
CA VAL A 271 0.59 -18.30 -16.46
C VAL A 271 0.63 -16.78 -16.37
N GLU A 272 1.31 -16.26 -15.38
CA GLU A 272 1.64 -14.84 -15.30
C GLU A 272 3.02 -14.61 -15.90
N VAL A 273 3.16 -13.62 -16.77
CA VAL A 273 4.43 -13.27 -17.43
C VAL A 273 4.77 -11.83 -17.07
N MET A 274 5.92 -11.64 -16.46
CA MET A 274 6.50 -10.31 -16.22
C MET A 274 7.73 -10.12 -17.08
N ALA A 275 7.85 -8.95 -17.70
CA ALA A 275 9.01 -8.58 -18.47
C ALA A 275 9.36 -7.10 -18.27
N VAL A 276 10.65 -6.79 -18.12
CA VAL A 276 11.18 -5.43 -18.15
C VAL A 276 11.75 -5.18 -19.55
N LEU A 277 11.25 -4.16 -20.22
CA LEU A 277 11.59 -3.91 -21.61
C LEU A 277 12.06 -2.47 -21.83
N PRO A 278 13.02 -2.22 -22.72
CA PRO A 278 13.41 -0.85 -23.12
C PRO A 278 12.21 -0.12 -23.71
N GLY A 279 12.02 1.15 -23.31
CA GLY A 279 10.86 1.97 -23.70
C GLY A 279 10.65 2.17 -25.21
N SER A 280 11.67 1.92 -26.01
CA SER A 280 11.61 1.99 -27.48
C SER A 280 10.93 0.79 -28.16
N ALA A 281 10.69 -0.31 -27.41
CA ALA A 281 10.21 -1.57 -28.00
C ALA A 281 8.67 -1.72 -28.03
N LEU A 282 7.86 -0.75 -27.57
CA LEU A 282 6.55 -1.06 -27.00
C LEU A 282 5.28 -0.35 -27.48
N PRO A 283 5.20 0.50 -28.49
CA PRO A 283 3.89 1.03 -28.88
C PRO A 283 2.86 -0.06 -29.20
N ASP A 284 3.30 -1.17 -29.80
CA ASP A 284 2.42 -2.23 -30.31
C ASP A 284 2.39 -3.49 -29.41
N LEU A 285 3.21 -3.57 -28.36
CA LEU A 285 3.30 -4.81 -27.58
C LEU A 285 2.11 -5.00 -26.65
N ALA A 286 1.61 -3.93 -26.03
CA ALA A 286 0.42 -4.01 -25.19
C ALA A 286 -0.77 -4.55 -25.96
N ASP A 287 -1.03 -4.02 -27.17
CA ASP A 287 -2.11 -4.47 -28.05
C ASP A 287 -1.94 -5.94 -28.47
N ARG A 288 -0.69 -6.33 -28.75
CA ARG A 288 -0.39 -7.73 -29.11
C ARG A 288 -0.56 -8.68 -27.94
N LEU A 289 -0.18 -8.27 -26.74
CA LEU A 289 -0.34 -9.08 -25.52
C LEU A 289 -1.81 -9.24 -25.14
N HIS A 290 -2.65 -8.20 -25.33
CA HIS A 290 -4.09 -8.30 -25.15
C HIS A 290 -4.75 -9.36 -26.05
N GLY A 291 -4.15 -9.63 -27.21
CA GLY A 291 -4.61 -10.70 -28.10
C GLY A 291 -4.19 -12.12 -27.66
N LEU A 292 -3.30 -12.24 -26.66
CA LEU A 292 -2.74 -13.50 -26.18
C LEU A 292 -3.22 -13.88 -24.78
N GLY A 293 -3.74 -12.94 -23.98
CA GLY A 293 -4.17 -13.21 -22.62
C GLY A 293 -4.90 -12.05 -21.96
N ASP A 294 -5.49 -12.34 -20.81
CA ASP A 294 -6.21 -11.39 -19.98
C ASP A 294 -5.25 -10.68 -18.99
N ALA A 295 -5.71 -9.59 -18.36
CA ALA A 295 -5.02 -8.88 -17.28
C ALA A 295 -3.61 -8.36 -17.64
N VAL A 296 -3.44 -7.81 -18.83
CA VAL A 296 -2.18 -7.15 -19.25
C VAL A 296 -2.04 -5.80 -18.55
N ALA A 297 -0.93 -5.56 -17.87
CA ALA A 297 -0.58 -4.27 -17.29
C ALA A 297 0.76 -3.79 -17.86
N VAL A 298 0.81 -2.55 -18.33
CA VAL A 298 2.04 -1.92 -18.83
C VAL A 298 2.35 -0.68 -17.98
N VAL A 299 3.49 -0.69 -17.31
CA VAL A 299 3.90 0.38 -16.40
C VAL A 299 5.14 1.08 -16.95
N ALA A 300 5.05 2.41 -17.09
CA ALA A 300 6.21 3.21 -17.41
C ALA A 300 7.03 3.48 -16.14
N GLY A 301 8.32 3.19 -16.18
CA GLY A 301 9.30 3.51 -15.15
C GLY A 301 10.43 4.37 -15.74
N VAL A 302 11.35 4.77 -14.89
CA VAL A 302 12.61 5.41 -15.29
C VAL A 302 13.77 4.52 -14.86
N ASP A 303 14.76 4.34 -15.72
CA ASP A 303 15.99 3.62 -15.40
C ASP A 303 16.94 4.43 -14.50
N ALA A 304 18.11 3.87 -14.20
CA ALA A 304 19.12 4.53 -13.35
C ALA A 304 19.59 5.87 -13.94
N ASP A 305 19.52 6.01 -15.27
CA ASP A 305 19.98 7.19 -16.02
C ASP A 305 18.84 8.17 -16.35
N GLY A 306 17.63 7.91 -15.81
CA GLY A 306 16.45 8.75 -16.03
C GLY A 306 15.70 8.47 -17.35
N GLY A 307 16.06 7.39 -18.05
CA GLY A 307 15.36 6.95 -19.26
C GLY A 307 14.03 6.26 -18.94
N PRO A 308 13.06 6.28 -19.86
CA PRO A 308 11.77 5.62 -19.65
C PRO A 308 11.95 4.10 -19.70
N VAL A 309 11.61 3.42 -18.61
CA VAL A 309 11.45 1.97 -18.53
C VAL A 309 9.97 1.64 -18.43
N ARG A 310 9.51 0.66 -19.18
CA ARG A 310 8.14 0.14 -19.12
C ARG A 310 8.17 -1.33 -18.71
N HIS A 311 7.29 -1.69 -17.81
CA HIS A 311 7.11 -3.06 -17.34
C HIS A 311 5.85 -3.66 -17.94
#